data_3f384be2639a3af30e85e93081d5624c
#
_entry.id   3f384be2639a3af30e85e93081d5624c
#
_cell.length_a   1.000
_cell.length_b   1.000
_cell.length_c   1.000
_cell.angle_alpha   90.00
_cell.angle_beta   90.00
_cell.angle_gamma   90.00
#
_symmetry.space_group_name_H-M   'P 1'
#
loop_
_entity.id
_entity.type
_entity.pdbx_description
1 polymer ?
#
loop_
_entity_poly.entity_id
_entity_poly.type
_entity_poly.pdbx_seq_one_letter_code
_entity_poly.pdbx_strand_id
1 'polypeptide(L)'
;MARALRAGVVGAGFIGPVHVEALRRLGIDVVGILGSTLAGTQAKASQMRLFRAYESLEEMLAEPGLDAVHITTPNTLHAPMVLTALNGGKHVICEKPLAMTVVEAKQLLDAAEASGLVHAVNFNLRFYPHCHQARALVRSGELGKVNLIHGRYLQDWLLKDTDWNWRLESDLGGKLRAVADIGSHWLDLMGFITGKRIVELCADFATLIPVRKKPLKPLKTFAGKELAPEDYEEQAISTEDYASILLRYEDGAHGAVTISQMSAGRKNHLAFEIDGSKASVSWVSERPEELWIGRRDRPSELFLRDPALLAPDARSITSYPGGHAEGFPDTFKHLYAKVYAAIEAGGPPESPDYPTFADGLYGMQLGEAILQSANENSWVALNS
;
A
#
# COMPACT_ATOMS: atom_id res chain seq x y z
N MET A 1 -34.26 7.50 1.98
CA MET A 1 -32.94 6.95 2.29
C MET A 1 -32.05 7.20 1.07
N ALA A 2 -30.81 7.66 1.25
CA ALA A 2 -29.85 7.74 0.16
C ALA A 2 -29.65 6.32 -0.40
N ARG A 3 -29.43 6.17 -1.72
CA ARG A 3 -29.13 4.87 -2.31
C ARG A 3 -27.75 4.39 -1.80
N ALA A 4 -27.59 3.10 -1.66
CA ALA A 4 -26.27 2.53 -1.37
C ALA A 4 -25.31 2.83 -2.55
N LEU A 5 -24.07 3.23 -2.22
CA LEU A 5 -23.01 3.38 -3.22
C LEU A 5 -22.64 2.01 -3.80
N ARG A 6 -22.27 1.99 -5.08
CA ARG A 6 -21.99 0.77 -5.84
C ARG A 6 -20.56 0.76 -6.37
N ALA A 7 -19.88 -0.36 -6.18
CA ALA A 7 -18.48 -0.53 -6.56
C ALA A 7 -18.27 -1.76 -7.44
N GLY A 8 -17.38 -1.64 -8.44
CA GLY A 8 -16.81 -2.75 -9.19
C GLY A 8 -15.37 -3.04 -8.78
N VAL A 9 -14.94 -4.29 -8.81
CA VAL A 9 -13.56 -4.67 -8.51
C VAL A 9 -12.91 -5.31 -9.73
N VAL A 10 -11.78 -4.75 -10.17
CA VAL A 10 -10.98 -5.21 -11.30
C VAL A 10 -9.70 -5.84 -10.79
N GLY A 11 -9.57 -7.16 -10.99
CA GLY A 11 -8.50 -7.99 -10.44
C GLY A 11 -9.05 -9.05 -9.49
N ALA A 12 -8.99 -10.32 -9.91
CA ALA A 12 -9.50 -11.46 -9.14
C ALA A 12 -8.40 -12.23 -8.40
N GLY A 13 -7.19 -11.64 -8.24
CA GLY A 13 -6.05 -12.20 -7.55
C GLY A 13 -6.23 -12.25 -6.03
N PHE A 14 -5.11 -12.17 -5.28
CA PHE A 14 -5.14 -12.20 -3.82
C PHE A 14 -5.84 -10.98 -3.22
N ILE A 15 -5.53 -9.77 -3.73
CA ILE A 15 -5.96 -8.52 -3.10
C ILE A 15 -7.40 -8.12 -3.47
N GLY A 16 -7.90 -8.48 -4.66
CA GLY A 16 -9.28 -8.18 -5.06
C GLY A 16 -10.34 -8.66 -4.06
N PRO A 17 -10.30 -9.93 -3.59
CA PRO A 17 -11.16 -10.41 -2.52
C PRO A 17 -11.09 -9.60 -1.22
N VAL A 18 -9.93 -9.06 -0.85
CA VAL A 18 -9.77 -8.20 0.34
C VAL A 18 -10.53 -6.89 0.17
N HIS A 19 -10.47 -6.30 -1.04
CA HIS A 19 -11.27 -5.11 -1.37
C HIS A 19 -12.77 -5.40 -1.27
N VAL A 20 -13.24 -6.51 -1.83
CA VAL A 20 -14.66 -6.91 -1.76
C VAL A 20 -15.12 -7.08 -0.30
N GLU A 21 -14.30 -7.73 0.53
CA GLU A 21 -14.62 -7.91 1.96
C GLU A 21 -14.75 -6.56 2.67
N ALA A 22 -13.77 -5.67 2.49
CA ALA A 22 -13.78 -4.35 3.12
C ALA A 22 -14.99 -3.50 2.70
N LEU A 23 -15.33 -3.51 1.41
CA LEU A 23 -16.51 -2.83 0.87
C LEU A 23 -17.82 -3.35 1.48
N ARG A 24 -17.96 -4.66 1.58
CA ARG A 24 -19.15 -5.28 2.21
C ARG A 24 -19.29 -4.92 3.68
N ARG A 25 -18.19 -4.83 4.41
CA ARG A 25 -18.20 -4.39 5.82
C ARG A 25 -18.68 -2.94 5.98
N LEU A 26 -18.60 -2.13 4.93
CA LEU A 26 -19.09 -0.75 4.88
C LEU A 26 -20.52 -0.64 4.34
N GLY A 27 -21.14 -1.74 3.91
CA GLY A 27 -22.47 -1.71 3.29
C GLY A 27 -22.46 -1.20 1.84
N ILE A 28 -21.30 -1.14 1.18
CA ILE A 28 -21.18 -0.79 -0.23
C ILE A 28 -21.63 -1.99 -1.07
N ASP A 29 -22.48 -1.74 -2.07
CA ASP A 29 -22.94 -2.76 -3.00
C ASP A 29 -21.84 -3.10 -4.02
N VAL A 30 -21.26 -4.30 -3.93
CA VAL A 30 -20.25 -4.78 -4.86
C VAL A 30 -20.95 -5.44 -6.05
N VAL A 31 -21.06 -4.70 -7.14
CA VAL A 31 -21.81 -5.12 -8.35
C VAL A 31 -21.24 -6.36 -9.03
N GLY A 32 -19.93 -6.57 -8.91
CA GLY A 32 -19.25 -7.73 -9.47
C GLY A 32 -17.74 -7.58 -9.54
N ILE A 33 -17.09 -8.52 -10.22
CA ILE A 33 -15.64 -8.59 -10.35
C ILE A 33 -15.24 -8.85 -11.80
N LEU A 34 -14.05 -8.36 -12.18
CA LEU A 34 -13.38 -8.63 -13.46
C LEU A 34 -12.02 -9.28 -13.18
N GLY A 35 -11.70 -10.38 -13.83
CA GLY A 35 -10.41 -11.06 -13.79
C GLY A 35 -9.78 -11.19 -15.17
N SER A 36 -8.70 -11.97 -15.28
CA SER A 36 -7.96 -12.14 -16.53
C SER A 36 -8.65 -13.08 -17.55
N THR A 37 -9.51 -13.97 -17.09
CA THR A 37 -10.29 -14.88 -17.94
C THR A 37 -11.73 -14.97 -17.43
N LEU A 38 -12.71 -15.05 -18.33
CA LEU A 38 -14.12 -15.14 -17.95
C LEU A 38 -14.39 -16.33 -17.02
N ALA A 39 -13.88 -17.52 -17.35
CA ALA A 39 -14.10 -18.73 -16.55
C ALA A 39 -13.51 -18.58 -15.12
N GLY A 40 -12.29 -18.03 -15.01
CA GLY A 40 -11.65 -17.73 -13.70
C GLY A 40 -12.43 -16.67 -12.92
N THR A 41 -12.92 -15.64 -13.60
CA THR A 41 -13.74 -14.58 -13.01
C THR A 41 -15.06 -15.13 -12.48
N GLN A 42 -15.75 -15.96 -13.25
CA GLN A 42 -17.01 -16.62 -12.84
C GLN A 42 -16.81 -17.51 -11.61
N ALA A 43 -15.75 -18.33 -11.61
CA ALA A 43 -15.41 -19.16 -10.46
C ALA A 43 -15.16 -18.32 -9.20
N LYS A 44 -14.42 -17.21 -9.35
CA LYS A 44 -14.12 -16.28 -8.24
C LYS A 44 -15.36 -15.54 -7.77
N ALA A 45 -16.19 -15.04 -8.69
CA ALA A 45 -17.46 -14.39 -8.37
C ALA A 45 -18.38 -15.32 -7.59
N SER A 46 -18.51 -16.57 -8.03
CA SER A 46 -19.30 -17.61 -7.32
C SER A 46 -18.77 -17.87 -5.92
N GLN A 47 -17.44 -18.06 -5.76
CA GLN A 47 -16.80 -18.26 -4.47
C GLN A 47 -17.07 -17.09 -3.49
N MET A 48 -17.11 -15.88 -4.03
CA MET A 48 -17.35 -14.65 -3.26
C MET A 48 -18.83 -14.28 -3.17
N ARG A 49 -19.74 -15.06 -3.75
CA ARG A 49 -21.18 -14.77 -3.83
C ARG A 49 -21.46 -13.38 -4.43
N LEU A 50 -20.77 -13.05 -5.52
CA LEU A 50 -21.03 -11.86 -6.33
C LEU A 50 -21.98 -12.23 -7.46
N PHE A 51 -22.87 -11.29 -7.81
CA PHE A 51 -23.88 -11.55 -8.85
C PHE A 51 -23.30 -11.58 -10.26
N ARG A 52 -22.24 -10.77 -10.52
CA ARG A 52 -21.69 -10.60 -11.86
C ARG A 52 -20.19 -10.89 -11.91
N ALA A 53 -19.82 -11.61 -12.98
CA ALA A 53 -18.47 -11.72 -13.50
C ALA A 53 -18.45 -10.98 -14.85
N TYR A 54 -17.68 -9.90 -14.93
CA TYR A 54 -17.56 -9.07 -16.13
C TYR A 54 -16.51 -9.63 -17.08
N GLU A 55 -16.72 -9.44 -18.40
CA GLU A 55 -15.76 -9.83 -19.44
C GLU A 55 -14.75 -8.72 -19.74
N SER A 56 -15.17 -7.45 -19.55
CA SER A 56 -14.31 -6.30 -19.80
C SER A 56 -14.57 -5.16 -18.79
N LEU A 57 -13.64 -4.20 -18.74
CA LEU A 57 -13.81 -2.99 -17.94
C LEU A 57 -14.96 -2.13 -18.47
N GLU A 58 -15.10 -2.03 -19.78
CA GLU A 58 -16.15 -1.26 -20.45
C GLU A 58 -17.53 -1.80 -20.07
N GLU A 59 -17.71 -3.13 -20.05
CA GLU A 59 -18.95 -3.76 -19.58
C GLU A 59 -19.25 -3.38 -18.13
N MET A 60 -18.25 -3.42 -17.25
CA MET A 60 -18.39 -3.02 -15.84
C MET A 60 -18.75 -1.53 -15.73
N LEU A 61 -18.09 -0.66 -16.49
CA LEU A 61 -18.35 0.78 -16.45
C LEU A 61 -19.77 1.15 -16.95
N ALA A 62 -20.35 0.35 -17.82
CA ALA A 62 -21.72 0.48 -18.30
C ALA A 62 -22.78 0.04 -17.27
N GLU A 63 -22.38 -0.54 -16.14
CA GLU A 63 -23.31 -0.98 -15.09
C GLU A 63 -24.10 0.22 -14.52
N PRO A 64 -25.46 0.18 -14.58
CA PRO A 64 -26.27 1.28 -14.11
C PRO A 64 -26.00 1.59 -12.65
N GLY A 65 -25.74 2.87 -12.36
CA GLY A 65 -25.53 3.35 -10.99
C GLY A 65 -24.22 2.91 -10.36
N LEU A 66 -23.24 2.42 -11.11
CA LEU A 66 -21.87 2.23 -10.62
C LEU A 66 -21.26 3.58 -10.26
N ASP A 67 -20.73 3.71 -9.04
CA ASP A 67 -20.09 4.93 -8.54
C ASP A 67 -18.57 4.88 -8.63
N ALA A 68 -17.97 3.75 -8.23
CA ALA A 68 -16.53 3.61 -8.11
C ALA A 68 -16.00 2.28 -8.65
N VAL A 69 -14.72 2.31 -9.06
CA VAL A 69 -13.99 1.12 -9.48
C VAL A 69 -12.73 0.96 -8.63
N HIS A 70 -12.51 -0.24 -8.12
CA HIS A 70 -11.28 -0.65 -7.46
C HIS A 70 -10.40 -1.40 -8.43
N ILE A 71 -9.18 -0.90 -8.69
CA ILE A 71 -8.22 -1.50 -9.62
C ILE A 71 -7.17 -2.24 -8.79
N THR A 72 -7.15 -3.57 -8.93
CA THR A 72 -6.33 -4.51 -8.13
C THR A 72 -5.58 -5.51 -9.03
N THR A 73 -5.26 -5.07 -10.23
CA THR A 73 -4.56 -5.82 -11.28
C THR A 73 -3.05 -5.82 -11.07
N PRO A 74 -2.25 -6.53 -11.90
CA PRO A 74 -0.82 -6.27 -12.01
C PRO A 74 -0.52 -4.82 -12.41
N ASN A 75 0.64 -4.32 -11.98
CA ASN A 75 1.01 -2.90 -12.07
C ASN A 75 0.90 -2.30 -13.48
N THR A 76 1.28 -3.06 -14.51
CA THR A 76 1.20 -2.63 -15.93
C THR A 76 -0.19 -2.24 -16.40
N LEU A 77 -1.23 -2.73 -15.73
CA LEU A 77 -2.61 -2.47 -16.10
C LEU A 77 -3.23 -1.30 -15.32
N HIS A 78 -2.55 -0.76 -14.31
CA HIS A 78 -3.09 0.32 -13.49
C HIS A 78 -3.39 1.56 -14.33
N ALA A 79 -2.39 2.11 -15.02
CA ALA A 79 -2.54 3.36 -15.75
C ALA A 79 -3.64 3.31 -16.81
N PRO A 80 -3.69 2.36 -17.77
CA PRO A 80 -4.75 2.33 -18.76
C PRO A 80 -6.13 2.13 -18.15
N MET A 81 -6.27 1.30 -17.10
CA MET A 81 -7.57 1.05 -16.47
C MET A 81 -8.06 2.25 -15.65
N VAL A 82 -7.17 2.95 -14.94
CA VAL A 82 -7.49 4.20 -14.23
C VAL A 82 -8.02 5.24 -15.19
N LEU A 83 -7.31 5.49 -16.30
CA LEU A 83 -7.75 6.47 -17.32
C LEU A 83 -9.10 6.09 -17.92
N THR A 84 -9.31 4.81 -18.23
CA THR A 84 -10.60 4.34 -18.77
C THR A 84 -11.73 4.56 -17.75
N ALA A 85 -11.50 4.28 -16.47
CA ALA A 85 -12.51 4.46 -15.43
C ALA A 85 -12.83 5.96 -15.18
N LEU A 86 -11.81 6.83 -15.12
CA LEU A 86 -12.00 8.28 -14.98
C LEU A 86 -12.76 8.86 -16.18
N ASN A 87 -12.40 8.48 -17.41
CA ASN A 87 -13.10 8.88 -18.64
C ASN A 87 -14.55 8.37 -18.66
N GLY A 88 -14.82 7.23 -18.02
CA GLY A 88 -16.16 6.68 -17.80
C GLY A 88 -16.93 7.38 -16.67
N GLY A 89 -16.39 8.45 -16.07
CA GLY A 89 -17.03 9.21 -14.99
C GLY A 89 -17.11 8.46 -13.67
N LYS A 90 -16.17 7.52 -13.39
CA LYS A 90 -16.17 6.73 -12.16
C LYS A 90 -15.07 7.18 -11.21
N HIS A 91 -15.38 7.23 -9.90
CA HIS A 91 -14.38 7.35 -8.86
C HIS A 91 -13.44 6.15 -8.88
N VAL A 92 -12.15 6.35 -8.54
CA VAL A 92 -11.15 5.29 -8.68
C VAL A 92 -10.34 5.09 -7.41
N ILE A 93 -10.26 3.85 -6.96
CA ILE A 93 -9.32 3.39 -5.94
C ILE A 93 -8.35 2.43 -6.62
N CYS A 94 -7.08 2.81 -6.71
CA CYS A 94 -6.05 2.02 -7.36
C CYS A 94 -5.08 1.40 -6.35
N GLU A 95 -4.69 0.14 -6.58
CA GLU A 95 -3.59 -0.48 -5.85
C GLU A 95 -2.25 0.25 -6.11
N LYS A 96 -1.35 0.08 -5.17
CA LYS A 96 0.03 0.58 -5.28
C LYS A 96 0.95 -0.47 -5.98
N PRO A 97 2.01 -0.04 -6.65
CA PRO A 97 2.32 1.34 -7.02
C PRO A 97 1.29 1.90 -8.01
N LEU A 98 1.07 3.20 -7.99
CA LEU A 98 0.01 3.84 -8.80
C LEU A 98 0.16 3.56 -10.31
N ALA A 99 1.39 3.47 -10.81
CA ALA A 99 1.73 3.25 -12.20
C ALA A 99 3.09 2.54 -12.33
N MET A 100 3.55 2.33 -13.57
CA MET A 100 4.88 1.77 -13.85
C MET A 100 5.98 2.84 -13.91
N THR A 101 5.63 4.09 -14.19
CA THR A 101 6.55 5.21 -14.35
C THR A 101 6.02 6.48 -13.70
N VAL A 102 6.93 7.42 -13.37
CA VAL A 102 6.58 8.76 -12.89
C VAL A 102 5.72 9.53 -13.91
N VAL A 103 6.02 9.36 -15.19
CA VAL A 103 5.25 10.00 -16.27
C VAL A 103 3.81 9.53 -16.29
N GLU A 104 3.58 8.22 -16.23
CA GLU A 104 2.21 7.68 -16.13
C GLU A 104 1.51 8.17 -14.85
N ALA A 105 2.17 8.11 -13.69
CA ALA A 105 1.58 8.56 -12.43
C ALA A 105 1.18 10.05 -12.48
N LYS A 106 2.00 10.90 -13.14
CA LYS A 106 1.66 12.31 -13.37
C LYS A 106 0.43 12.47 -14.27
N GLN A 107 0.35 11.70 -15.34
CA GLN A 107 -0.81 11.69 -16.24
C GLN A 107 -2.09 11.27 -15.50
N LEU A 108 -2.00 10.27 -14.61
CA LEU A 108 -3.14 9.83 -13.80
C LEU A 108 -3.59 10.91 -12.81
N LEU A 109 -2.66 11.59 -12.16
CA LEU A 109 -2.98 12.70 -11.26
C LEU A 109 -3.68 13.83 -12.02
N ASP A 110 -3.10 14.26 -13.15
CA ASP A 110 -3.69 15.35 -13.97
C ASP A 110 -5.09 15.00 -14.46
N ALA A 111 -5.30 13.75 -14.90
CA ALA A 111 -6.62 13.30 -15.36
C ALA A 111 -7.63 13.23 -14.20
N ALA A 112 -7.20 12.79 -13.02
CA ALA A 112 -8.07 12.71 -11.84
C ALA A 112 -8.47 14.10 -11.35
N GLU A 113 -7.53 15.05 -11.26
CA GLU A 113 -7.80 16.45 -10.89
C GLU A 113 -8.73 17.13 -11.90
N ALA A 114 -8.49 16.94 -13.20
CA ALA A 114 -9.34 17.52 -14.25
C ALA A 114 -10.77 16.95 -14.23
N SER A 115 -10.95 15.70 -13.81
CA SER A 115 -12.26 15.04 -13.74
C SER A 115 -13.11 15.50 -12.54
N GLY A 116 -12.49 16.03 -11.48
CA GLY A 116 -13.16 16.34 -10.21
C GLY A 116 -13.65 15.11 -9.45
N LEU A 117 -13.25 13.90 -9.87
CA LEU A 117 -13.66 12.65 -9.24
C LEU A 117 -12.77 12.32 -8.02
N VAL A 118 -13.34 11.60 -7.06
CA VAL A 118 -12.59 11.06 -5.95
C VAL A 118 -11.63 9.99 -6.46
N HIS A 119 -10.36 10.11 -6.10
CA HIS A 119 -9.30 9.19 -6.47
C HIS A 119 -8.43 8.85 -5.25
N ALA A 120 -8.06 7.59 -5.10
CA ALA A 120 -7.21 7.15 -3.99
C ALA A 120 -6.22 6.08 -4.45
N VAL A 121 -5.02 6.09 -3.86
CA VAL A 121 -4.07 4.97 -3.96
C VAL A 121 -4.10 4.15 -2.66
N ASN A 122 -4.00 2.82 -2.77
CA ASN A 122 -4.26 1.93 -1.65
C ASN A 122 -3.07 1.81 -0.67
N PHE A 123 -2.63 2.93 -0.08
CA PHE A 123 -1.69 2.93 1.05
C PHE A 123 -2.43 2.67 2.37
N ASN A 124 -3.05 1.51 2.46
CA ASN A 124 -3.89 1.10 3.57
C ASN A 124 -3.18 1.06 4.94
N LEU A 125 -1.85 0.87 4.98
CA LEU A 125 -1.10 0.75 6.23
C LEU A 125 -1.10 2.05 7.06
N ARG A 126 -1.42 3.21 6.46
CA ARG A 126 -1.70 4.45 7.21
C ARG A 126 -2.83 4.24 8.23
N PHE A 127 -3.78 3.32 7.96
CA PHE A 127 -5.05 3.16 8.68
C PHE A 127 -5.02 2.14 9.82
N TYR A 128 -3.83 1.80 10.33
CA TYR A 128 -3.72 1.26 11.66
C TYR A 128 -3.95 2.38 12.70
N PRO A 129 -4.78 2.18 13.73
CA PRO A 129 -5.07 3.23 14.73
C PRO A 129 -3.83 3.83 15.37
N HIS A 130 -2.82 3.00 15.69
CA HIS A 130 -1.57 3.50 16.27
C HIS A 130 -0.68 4.27 15.29
N CYS A 131 -0.82 4.10 13.97
CA CYS A 131 -0.16 4.97 12.99
C CYS A 131 -0.77 6.38 13.02
N HIS A 132 -2.09 6.52 13.16
CA HIS A 132 -2.74 7.81 13.40
C HIS A 132 -2.40 8.38 14.77
N GLN A 133 -2.28 7.55 15.80
CA GLN A 133 -1.86 8.00 17.14
C GLN A 133 -0.42 8.54 17.12
N ALA A 134 0.51 7.86 16.45
CA ALA A 134 1.88 8.34 16.26
C ALA A 134 1.90 9.69 15.51
N ARG A 135 1.08 9.83 14.46
CA ARG A 135 0.89 11.11 13.76
C ARG A 135 0.37 12.21 14.69
N ALA A 136 -0.59 11.91 15.53
CA ALA A 136 -1.11 12.88 16.51
C ALA A 136 -0.04 13.33 17.50
N LEU A 137 0.81 12.42 18.00
CA LEU A 137 1.94 12.74 18.90
C LEU A 137 2.99 13.59 18.21
N VAL A 138 3.29 13.37 16.93
CA VAL A 138 4.19 14.24 16.14
C VAL A 138 3.57 15.63 15.98
N ARG A 139 2.32 15.71 15.54
CA ARG A 139 1.62 16.98 15.27
C ARG A 139 1.39 17.84 16.51
N SER A 140 1.13 17.23 17.66
CA SER A 140 0.98 17.94 18.93
C SER A 140 2.30 18.50 19.47
N GLY A 141 3.45 18.12 18.87
CA GLY A 141 4.78 18.49 19.34
C GLY A 141 5.22 17.75 20.61
N GLU A 142 4.54 16.64 20.95
CA GLU A 142 4.91 15.83 22.12
C GLU A 142 6.27 15.15 21.96
N LEU A 143 6.64 14.78 20.73
CA LEU A 143 7.98 14.29 20.43
C LEU A 143 9.05 15.41 20.40
N GLY A 144 8.64 16.67 20.33
CA GLY A 144 9.54 17.80 20.06
C GLY A 144 9.99 17.83 18.59
N LYS A 145 11.19 18.32 18.31
CA LYS A 145 11.78 18.27 16.97
C LYS A 145 12.12 16.81 16.64
N VAL A 146 11.58 16.27 15.57
CA VAL A 146 11.95 14.94 15.07
C VAL A 146 13.36 15.01 14.47
N ASN A 147 14.26 14.14 14.93
CA ASN A 147 15.65 14.09 14.52
C ASN A 147 15.97 12.86 13.69
N LEU A 148 15.41 11.68 14.05
CA LEU A 148 15.66 10.42 13.37
C LEU A 148 14.33 9.71 13.02
N ILE A 149 14.30 9.07 11.85
CA ILE A 149 13.17 8.28 11.39
C ILE A 149 13.76 6.99 10.79
N HIS A 150 13.58 5.86 11.45
CA HIS A 150 14.19 4.63 10.96
C HIS A 150 13.29 3.41 11.14
N GLY A 151 13.62 2.34 10.43
CA GLY A 151 12.85 1.11 10.53
C GLY A 151 13.15 0.07 9.46
N ARG A 152 12.15 -0.76 9.23
CA ARG A 152 12.28 -1.88 8.30
C ARG A 152 10.92 -2.39 7.85
N TYR A 153 10.90 -3.01 6.66
CA TYR A 153 9.79 -3.85 6.24
C TYR A 153 10.34 -5.18 5.73
N LEU A 154 10.10 -6.25 6.47
CA LEU A 154 10.68 -7.56 6.26
C LEU A 154 9.60 -8.61 6.06
N GLN A 155 9.80 -9.47 5.06
CA GLN A 155 8.95 -10.63 4.75
C GLN A 155 9.83 -11.84 4.39
N ASP A 156 9.26 -13.06 4.34
CA ASP A 156 9.98 -14.29 3.97
C ASP A 156 9.35 -15.08 2.82
N TRP A 157 8.36 -14.53 2.15
CA TRP A 157 7.58 -15.28 1.16
C TRP A 157 8.28 -15.49 -0.20
N LEU A 158 9.46 -14.86 -0.40
CA LEU A 158 10.37 -15.10 -1.53
C LEU A 158 11.75 -15.63 -1.08
N LEU A 159 11.80 -16.31 0.06
CA LEU A 159 13.06 -16.79 0.66
C LEU A 159 13.73 -17.90 -0.16
N LYS A 160 12.94 -18.80 -0.77
CA LYS A 160 13.45 -19.94 -1.53
C LYS A 160 13.58 -19.61 -3.02
N ASP A 161 14.48 -20.30 -3.71
CA ASP A 161 14.61 -20.22 -5.16
C ASP A 161 13.36 -20.71 -5.93
N THR A 162 12.53 -21.55 -5.28
CA THR A 162 11.25 -22.05 -5.80
C THR A 162 10.07 -21.12 -5.51
N ASP A 163 10.22 -20.10 -4.67
CA ASP A 163 9.17 -19.12 -4.43
C ASP A 163 8.99 -18.24 -5.66
N TRP A 164 7.80 -18.23 -6.23
CA TRP A 164 7.50 -17.51 -7.47
C TRP A 164 6.27 -16.64 -7.36
N ASN A 165 6.38 -15.45 -7.97
CA ASN A 165 5.25 -14.53 -8.15
C ASN A 165 5.51 -13.63 -9.38
N TRP A 166 4.46 -13.14 -10.02
CA TRP A 166 4.54 -12.23 -11.16
C TRP A 166 5.38 -10.97 -10.91
N ARG A 167 5.54 -10.55 -9.65
CA ARG A 167 6.39 -9.41 -9.27
C ARG A 167 7.88 -9.63 -9.53
N LEU A 168 8.30 -10.87 -9.72
CA LEU A 168 9.66 -11.22 -10.14
C LEU A 168 9.91 -10.92 -11.63
N GLU A 169 8.84 -10.77 -12.40
CA GLU A 169 8.88 -10.44 -13.82
C GLU A 169 8.83 -8.92 -14.00
N SER A 170 9.95 -8.31 -14.38
CA SER A 170 10.08 -6.85 -14.49
C SER A 170 9.09 -6.22 -15.48
N ASP A 171 8.69 -6.97 -16.50
CA ASP A 171 7.70 -6.53 -17.49
C ASP A 171 6.30 -6.38 -16.90
N LEU A 172 5.99 -7.08 -15.80
CA LEU A 172 4.71 -7.03 -15.11
C LEU A 172 4.76 -6.21 -13.82
N GLY A 173 5.85 -6.35 -13.05
CA GLY A 173 6.02 -5.73 -11.74
C GLY A 173 6.75 -4.38 -11.75
N GLY A 174 7.55 -4.13 -12.78
CA GLY A 174 8.43 -2.97 -12.86
C GLY A 174 9.88 -3.28 -12.50
N LYS A 175 10.74 -2.26 -12.56
CA LYS A 175 12.17 -2.38 -12.31
C LYS A 175 12.54 -2.57 -10.84
N LEU A 176 11.65 -2.23 -9.93
CA LEU A 176 11.76 -2.41 -8.48
C LEU A 176 10.79 -3.51 -8.03
N ARG A 177 11.22 -4.34 -7.09
CA ARG A 177 10.37 -5.40 -6.53
C ARG A 177 10.12 -5.21 -5.04
N ALA A 178 11.09 -5.48 -4.17
CA ALA A 178 10.93 -5.36 -2.72
C ALA A 178 10.63 -3.91 -2.32
N VAL A 179 11.32 -2.94 -2.93
CA VAL A 179 11.08 -1.51 -2.69
C VAL A 179 9.68 -1.11 -3.15
N ALA A 180 9.27 -1.47 -4.37
CA ALA A 180 7.94 -1.12 -4.88
C ALA A 180 6.81 -1.86 -4.15
N ASP A 181 7.02 -3.14 -3.78
CA ASP A 181 5.98 -3.95 -3.14
C ASP A 181 5.78 -3.57 -1.67
N ILE A 182 6.85 -3.48 -0.87
CA ILE A 182 6.76 -3.24 0.56
C ILE A 182 7.45 -1.95 1.01
N GLY A 183 8.56 -1.55 0.39
CA GLY A 183 9.27 -0.32 0.72
C GLY A 183 8.40 0.93 0.52
N SER A 184 7.60 0.96 -0.55
CA SER A 184 6.66 2.06 -0.83
C SER A 184 5.69 2.34 0.32
N HIS A 185 5.20 1.30 0.99
CA HIS A 185 4.34 1.46 2.17
C HIS A 185 5.06 2.09 3.36
N TRP A 186 6.32 1.70 3.62
CA TRP A 186 7.07 2.28 4.72
C TRP A 186 7.38 3.76 4.47
N LEU A 187 7.82 4.09 3.27
CA LEU A 187 8.13 5.48 2.87
C LEU A 187 6.89 6.37 2.95
N ASP A 188 5.77 5.89 2.41
CA ASP A 188 4.48 6.56 2.48
C ASP A 188 4.02 6.78 3.93
N LEU A 189 4.11 5.73 4.76
CA LEU A 189 3.71 5.80 6.16
C LEU A 189 4.53 6.81 6.95
N MET A 190 5.86 6.89 6.70
CA MET A 190 6.71 7.87 7.39
C MET A 190 6.38 9.30 6.95
N GLY A 191 6.12 9.54 5.67
CA GLY A 191 5.63 10.83 5.18
C GLY A 191 4.29 11.21 5.82
N PHE A 192 3.37 10.27 5.91
CA PHE A 192 2.05 10.47 6.54
C PHE A 192 2.15 10.81 8.03
N ILE A 193 2.95 10.06 8.80
CA ILE A 193 3.07 10.25 10.25
C ILE A 193 3.80 11.55 10.56
N THR A 194 4.91 11.82 9.88
CA THR A 194 5.80 12.93 10.23
C THR A 194 5.47 14.23 9.51
N GLY A 195 4.77 14.15 8.38
CA GLY A 195 4.52 15.29 7.49
C GLY A 195 5.77 15.78 6.76
N LYS A 196 6.89 15.05 6.82
CA LYS A 196 8.18 15.46 6.27
C LYS A 196 8.41 14.89 4.89
N ARG A 197 9.05 15.69 4.02
CA ARG A 197 9.48 15.24 2.70
C ARG A 197 10.95 14.83 2.71
N ILE A 198 11.26 13.76 1.99
CA ILE A 198 12.61 13.32 1.72
C ILE A 198 13.16 14.23 0.61
N VAL A 199 14.35 14.80 0.84
CA VAL A 199 15.03 15.69 -0.12
C VAL A 199 16.26 15.07 -0.76
N GLU A 200 16.81 14.02 -0.15
CA GLU A 200 17.98 13.30 -0.67
C GLU A 200 18.00 11.89 -0.09
N LEU A 201 18.46 10.93 -0.88
CA LEU A 201 18.58 9.54 -0.45
C LEU A 201 19.80 8.84 -1.07
N CYS A 202 20.24 7.76 -0.39
CA CYS A 202 21.27 6.85 -0.87
C CYS A 202 20.80 5.41 -0.64
N ALA A 203 20.84 4.57 -1.68
CA ALA A 203 20.33 3.20 -1.64
C ALA A 203 21.39 2.18 -2.05
N ASP A 204 21.36 1.03 -1.34
CA ASP A 204 22.10 -0.18 -1.65
C ASP A 204 21.14 -1.33 -1.91
N PHE A 205 21.36 -2.10 -2.99
CA PHE A 205 20.52 -3.21 -3.43
C PHE A 205 21.27 -4.53 -3.47
N ALA A 206 20.53 -5.63 -3.25
CA ALA A 206 21.03 -6.96 -3.52
C ALA A 206 19.96 -7.85 -4.17
N THR A 207 20.33 -8.51 -5.26
CA THR A 207 19.60 -9.66 -5.83
C THR A 207 20.27 -10.93 -5.33
N LEU A 208 19.80 -11.44 -4.19
CA LEU A 208 20.43 -12.54 -3.46
C LEU A 208 20.18 -13.90 -4.12
N ILE A 209 19.09 -14.04 -4.89
CA ILE A 209 18.79 -15.21 -5.71
C ILE A 209 18.68 -14.77 -7.17
N PRO A 210 19.80 -14.69 -7.91
CA PRO A 210 19.84 -14.18 -9.28
C PRO A 210 19.21 -15.13 -10.31
N VAL A 211 18.98 -16.38 -9.97
CA VAL A 211 18.25 -17.36 -10.79
C VAL A 211 17.24 -18.07 -9.91
N ARG A 212 15.97 -18.04 -10.34
CA ARG A 212 14.88 -18.72 -9.62
C ARG A 212 14.20 -19.76 -10.51
N LYS A 213 13.53 -20.69 -9.87
CA LYS A 213 12.74 -21.74 -10.50
C LYS A 213 11.32 -21.26 -10.76
N LYS A 214 11.03 -20.86 -12.00
CA LYS A 214 9.69 -20.44 -12.42
C LYS A 214 8.83 -21.68 -12.67
N PRO A 215 7.65 -21.80 -12.03
CA PRO A 215 6.78 -22.94 -12.25
C PRO A 215 6.16 -22.90 -13.66
N LEU A 216 6.14 -24.03 -14.35
CA LEU A 216 5.53 -24.18 -15.68
C LEU A 216 3.99 -24.17 -15.62
N LYS A 217 3.42 -24.38 -14.43
CA LYS A 217 1.97 -24.33 -14.18
C LYS A 217 1.64 -23.22 -13.19
N PRO A 218 0.51 -22.52 -13.33
CA PRO A 218 0.11 -21.47 -12.42
C PRO A 218 0.01 -21.98 -10.98
N LEU A 219 0.71 -21.33 -10.06
CA LEU A 219 0.60 -21.57 -8.62
C LEU A 219 -0.27 -20.49 -7.97
N LYS A 220 -0.97 -20.87 -6.91
CA LYS A 220 -1.63 -19.87 -6.05
C LYS A 220 -0.59 -19.06 -5.31
N THR A 221 -0.72 -17.75 -5.32
CA THR A 221 0.11 -16.85 -4.51
C THR A 221 0.14 -17.33 -3.05
N PHE A 222 1.32 -17.40 -2.46
CA PHE A 222 1.58 -17.93 -1.10
C PHE A 222 1.28 -19.43 -0.90
N ALA A 223 1.24 -20.23 -1.95
CA ALA A 223 0.93 -21.67 -1.82
C ALA A 223 2.04 -22.49 -1.13
N GLY A 224 3.29 -22.04 -1.14
CA GLY A 224 4.43 -22.66 -0.42
C GLY A 224 4.70 -24.13 -0.74
N LYS A 225 4.30 -24.61 -1.93
CA LYS A 225 4.49 -26.03 -2.32
C LYS A 225 5.69 -26.17 -3.25
N GLU A 226 6.55 -27.09 -2.93
CA GLU A 226 7.58 -27.57 -3.84
C GLU A 226 6.92 -28.50 -4.88
N LEU A 227 7.20 -28.22 -6.16
CA LEU A 227 6.83 -29.08 -7.28
C LEU A 227 7.97 -30.07 -7.59
N ALA A 228 7.73 -31.02 -8.47
CA ALA A 228 8.80 -31.87 -9.00
C ALA A 228 9.78 -31.01 -9.84
N PRO A 229 11.07 -31.36 -9.90
CA PRO A 229 12.09 -30.57 -10.61
C PRO A 229 11.73 -30.28 -12.07
N GLU A 230 11.06 -31.19 -12.75
CA GLU A 230 10.60 -31.08 -14.14
C GLU A 230 9.43 -30.11 -14.34
N ASP A 231 8.80 -29.67 -13.27
CA ASP A 231 7.71 -28.68 -13.31
C ASP A 231 8.21 -27.22 -13.25
N TYR A 232 9.53 -27.00 -13.27
CA TYR A 232 10.15 -25.68 -13.23
C TYR A 232 11.03 -25.40 -14.43
N GLU A 233 11.19 -24.12 -14.76
CA GLU A 233 12.24 -23.60 -15.63
C GLU A 233 13.12 -22.59 -14.84
N GLU A 234 14.39 -22.47 -15.20
CA GLU A 234 15.25 -21.46 -14.61
C GLU A 234 14.98 -20.08 -15.24
N GLN A 235 14.78 -19.08 -14.40
CA GLN A 235 14.53 -17.71 -14.79
C GLN A 235 15.52 -16.76 -14.11
N ALA A 236 16.25 -15.98 -14.91
CA ALA A 236 17.12 -14.93 -14.41
C ALA A 236 16.28 -13.79 -13.80
N ILE A 237 16.71 -13.30 -12.64
CA ILE A 237 16.06 -12.22 -11.88
C ILE A 237 16.99 -11.01 -11.84
N SER A 238 16.44 -9.84 -12.20
CA SER A 238 17.16 -8.56 -12.18
C SER A 238 16.68 -7.60 -11.11
N THR A 239 15.56 -7.93 -10.43
CA THR A 239 14.97 -7.08 -9.38
C THR A 239 15.54 -7.44 -8.01
N GLU A 240 15.57 -6.46 -7.12
CA GLU A 240 16.19 -6.58 -5.80
C GLU A 240 15.35 -7.43 -4.82
N ASP A 241 16.04 -8.31 -4.06
CA ASP A 241 15.49 -9.03 -2.90
C ASP A 241 15.58 -8.20 -1.62
N TYR A 242 16.53 -7.28 -1.59
CA TYR A 242 16.92 -6.47 -0.44
C TYR A 242 17.25 -5.05 -0.89
N ALA A 243 16.92 -4.09 -0.02
CA ALA A 243 17.39 -2.71 -0.09
C ALA A 243 17.67 -2.15 1.30
N SER A 244 18.75 -1.38 1.45
CA SER A 244 18.95 -0.43 2.54
C SER A 244 19.00 0.97 1.97
N ILE A 245 18.23 1.89 2.59
CA ILE A 245 18.08 3.25 2.08
C ILE A 245 18.35 4.23 3.22
N LEU A 246 19.31 5.13 3.03
CA LEU A 246 19.56 6.28 3.88
C LEU A 246 18.76 7.48 3.36
N LEU A 247 18.21 8.27 4.26
CA LEU A 247 17.26 9.34 3.96
C LEU A 247 17.70 10.66 4.65
N ARG A 248 17.53 11.76 3.93
CA ARG A 248 17.61 13.12 4.47
C ARG A 248 16.29 13.84 4.24
N TYR A 249 15.79 14.49 5.25
CA TYR A 249 14.53 15.22 5.21
C TYR A 249 14.76 16.73 5.15
N GLU A 250 13.76 17.46 4.63
CA GLU A 250 13.82 18.90 4.37
C GLU A 250 14.20 19.79 5.57
N ASP A 251 13.88 19.32 6.79
CA ASP A 251 14.17 20.06 8.05
C ASP A 251 15.46 19.60 8.74
N GLY A 252 16.27 18.78 8.06
CA GLY A 252 17.53 18.25 8.57
C GLY A 252 17.39 17.00 9.44
N ALA A 253 16.22 16.38 9.54
CA ALA A 253 16.09 15.04 10.10
C ALA A 253 16.76 14.01 9.19
N HIS A 254 17.27 12.93 9.77
CA HIS A 254 17.87 11.80 9.05
C HIS A 254 17.03 10.54 9.19
N GLY A 255 17.19 9.60 8.27
CA GLY A 255 16.49 8.33 8.35
C GLY A 255 17.24 7.17 7.72
N ALA A 256 16.75 5.96 8.01
CA ALA A 256 17.23 4.73 7.41
C ALA A 256 16.12 3.68 7.39
N VAL A 257 16.02 2.92 6.30
CA VAL A 257 15.10 1.79 6.22
C VAL A 257 15.76 0.59 5.56
N THR A 258 15.47 -0.60 6.10
CA THR A 258 15.84 -1.89 5.50
C THR A 258 14.58 -2.58 4.99
N ILE A 259 14.61 -2.97 3.72
CA ILE A 259 13.55 -3.68 3.02
C ILE A 259 14.05 -5.07 2.62
N SER A 260 13.29 -6.13 2.89
CA SER A 260 13.66 -7.48 2.45
C SER A 260 12.45 -8.40 2.34
N GLN A 261 12.44 -9.22 1.29
CA GLN A 261 11.48 -10.32 1.12
C GLN A 261 12.08 -11.70 1.41
N MET A 262 13.28 -11.72 2.04
CA MET A 262 14.07 -12.92 2.32
C MET A 262 14.42 -13.08 3.81
N SER A 263 13.65 -12.48 4.70
CA SER A 263 13.92 -12.50 6.15
C SER A 263 13.14 -13.63 6.80
N ALA A 264 13.75 -14.80 6.92
CA ALA A 264 13.13 -16.01 7.46
C ALA A 264 12.39 -15.77 8.80
N GLY A 265 11.13 -16.20 8.86
CA GLY A 265 10.25 -16.04 10.04
C GLY A 265 9.53 -14.70 10.13
N ARG A 266 9.88 -13.68 9.34
CA ARG A 266 9.15 -12.42 9.25
C ARG A 266 8.03 -12.54 8.23
N LYS A 267 6.78 -12.53 8.69
CA LYS A 267 5.63 -12.76 7.79
C LYS A 267 5.11 -11.47 7.15
N ASN A 268 5.03 -10.40 7.94
CA ASN A 268 4.62 -9.07 7.46
C ASN A 268 5.11 -7.99 8.43
N HIS A 269 6.43 -7.91 8.63
CA HIS A 269 7.06 -7.15 9.69
C HIS A 269 7.43 -5.74 9.23
N LEU A 270 6.47 -4.82 9.19
CA LEU A 270 6.74 -3.40 9.10
C LEU A 270 6.99 -2.86 10.52
N ALA A 271 8.10 -2.18 10.72
CA ALA A 271 8.43 -1.52 11.97
C ALA A 271 9.00 -0.13 11.69
N PHE A 272 8.65 0.82 12.55
CA PHE A 272 9.27 2.15 12.56
C PHE A 272 9.58 2.60 13.98
N GLU A 273 10.57 3.49 14.06
CA GLU A 273 10.86 4.30 15.23
C GLU A 273 11.10 5.75 14.79
N ILE A 274 10.50 6.69 15.50
CA ILE A 274 10.61 8.14 15.25
C ILE A 274 11.11 8.78 16.51
N ASP A 275 12.33 9.34 16.45
CA ASP A 275 13.02 9.91 17.58
C ASP A 275 12.96 11.43 17.55
N GLY A 276 12.30 11.99 18.53
CA GLY A 276 12.22 13.42 18.75
C GLY A 276 13.14 13.90 19.87
N SER A 277 13.23 15.22 20.02
CA SER A 277 14.04 15.84 21.06
C SER A 277 13.46 15.72 22.48
N LYS A 278 12.20 15.28 22.62
CA LYS A 278 11.51 15.12 23.92
C LYS A 278 11.05 13.68 24.16
N ALA A 279 10.71 12.95 23.11
CA ALA A 279 10.22 11.58 23.19
C ALA A 279 10.43 10.85 21.87
N SER A 280 10.38 9.52 21.92
CA SER A 280 10.37 8.64 20.75
C SER A 280 9.09 7.81 20.70
N VAL A 281 8.68 7.39 19.50
CA VAL A 281 7.62 6.41 19.33
C VAL A 281 8.07 5.27 18.44
N SER A 282 7.69 4.03 18.78
CA SER A 282 7.99 2.84 17.99
C SER A 282 6.77 1.94 17.86
N TRP A 283 6.58 1.36 16.68
CA TRP A 283 5.45 0.50 16.37
C TRP A 283 5.83 -0.63 15.41
N VAL A 284 5.10 -1.74 15.50
CA VAL A 284 5.32 -2.95 14.69
C VAL A 284 3.98 -3.53 14.22
N SER A 285 3.84 -3.76 12.91
CA SER A 285 2.60 -4.30 12.30
C SER A 285 2.18 -5.68 12.80
N GLU A 286 3.14 -6.50 13.27
CA GLU A 286 2.86 -7.83 13.85
C GLU A 286 2.32 -7.75 15.30
N ARG A 287 2.36 -6.56 15.92
CA ARG A 287 1.73 -6.23 17.21
C ARG A 287 1.00 -4.88 17.12
N PRO A 288 -0.04 -4.79 16.29
CA PRO A 288 -0.63 -3.50 15.90
C PRO A 288 -1.33 -2.76 17.05
N GLU A 289 -1.67 -3.48 18.12
CA GLU A 289 -2.36 -2.94 19.30
C GLU A 289 -1.42 -2.26 20.32
N GLU A 290 -0.10 -2.23 20.04
CA GLU A 290 0.93 -1.71 20.93
C GLU A 290 1.68 -0.56 20.28
N LEU A 291 1.78 0.59 20.97
CA LEU A 291 2.66 1.71 20.61
C LEU A 291 3.58 1.99 21.78
N TRP A 292 4.89 1.82 21.57
CA TRP A 292 5.87 2.20 22.57
C TRP A 292 6.14 3.70 22.49
N ILE A 293 6.16 4.37 23.66
CA ILE A 293 6.52 5.81 23.80
C ILE A 293 7.71 5.91 24.72
N GLY A 294 8.89 6.25 24.16
CA GLY A 294 10.13 6.39 24.85
C GLY A 294 10.26 7.74 25.54
N ARG A 295 10.69 7.72 26.81
CA ARG A 295 10.92 8.92 27.62
C ARG A 295 12.31 8.87 28.27
N ARG A 296 12.92 10.01 28.50
CA ARG A 296 14.21 10.09 29.21
C ARG A 296 14.06 10.52 30.68
N ASP A 297 13.11 11.37 30.96
CA ASP A 297 12.87 12.03 32.24
C ASP A 297 11.85 11.34 33.14
N ARG A 298 11.20 10.30 32.59
CA ARG A 298 10.20 9.48 33.26
C ARG A 298 10.15 8.08 32.62
N PRO A 299 9.46 7.08 33.22
CA PRO A 299 9.32 5.75 32.62
C PRO A 299 8.73 5.81 31.20
N SER A 300 9.26 4.98 30.31
CA SER A 300 8.66 4.76 28.99
C SER A 300 7.33 4.02 29.13
N GLU A 301 6.44 4.24 28.17
CA GLU A 301 5.07 3.74 28.18
C GLU A 301 4.87 2.71 27.06
N LEU A 302 4.09 1.67 27.33
CA LEU A 302 3.50 0.83 26.31
C LEU A 302 2.01 1.20 26.22
N PHE A 303 1.67 1.97 25.18
CA PHE A 303 0.30 2.42 24.96
C PHE A 303 -0.47 1.33 24.21
N LEU A 304 -1.38 0.66 24.91
CA LEU A 304 -2.31 -0.31 24.32
C LEU A 304 -3.47 0.44 23.67
N ARG A 305 -3.96 -0.09 22.54
CA ARG A 305 -5.08 0.52 21.85
C ARG A 305 -6.34 0.48 22.72
N ASP A 306 -6.79 1.66 23.11
CA ASP A 306 -8.07 1.90 23.74
C ASP A 306 -8.70 3.15 23.11
N PRO A 307 -9.86 3.03 22.43
CA PRO A 307 -10.52 4.17 21.79
C PRO A 307 -10.76 5.36 22.72
N ALA A 308 -10.93 5.14 24.01
CA ALA A 308 -11.13 6.22 24.97
C ALA A 308 -9.87 7.08 25.20
N LEU A 309 -8.69 6.50 24.96
CA LEU A 309 -7.39 7.14 25.17
C LEU A 309 -6.75 7.66 23.89
N LEU A 310 -7.22 7.20 22.71
CA LEU A 310 -6.69 7.62 21.42
C LEU A 310 -7.04 9.09 21.11
N ALA A 311 -6.14 9.75 20.37
CA ALA A 311 -6.39 11.05 19.74
C ALA A 311 -7.64 10.96 18.83
N PRO A 312 -8.36 12.08 18.61
CA PRO A 312 -9.62 12.06 17.84
C PRO A 312 -9.51 11.39 16.47
N ASP A 313 -8.45 11.69 15.70
CA ASP A 313 -8.23 11.11 14.37
C ASP A 313 -8.01 9.59 14.45
N ALA A 314 -7.19 9.12 15.40
CA ALA A 314 -6.96 7.71 15.62
C ALA A 314 -8.23 6.98 16.10
N ARG A 315 -9.00 7.62 16.97
CA ARG A 315 -10.29 7.10 17.43
C ARG A 315 -11.29 6.94 16.29
N SER A 316 -11.33 7.88 15.36
CA SER A 316 -12.29 7.88 14.24
C SER A 316 -12.17 6.67 13.31
N ILE A 317 -11.04 5.98 13.34
CA ILE A 317 -10.76 4.77 12.54
C ILE A 317 -10.71 3.48 13.39
N THR A 318 -11.22 3.51 14.62
CA THR A 318 -11.39 2.29 15.43
C THR A 318 -12.83 1.82 15.39
N SER A 319 -13.02 0.50 15.36
CA SER A 319 -14.34 -0.13 15.30
C SER A 319 -14.72 -0.86 16.58
N TYR A 320 -13.74 -1.28 17.37
CA TYR A 320 -13.93 -2.16 18.53
C TYR A 320 -13.31 -1.57 19.79
N PRO A 321 -13.85 -1.91 20.98
CA PRO A 321 -13.25 -1.51 22.25
C PRO A 321 -11.86 -2.13 22.44
N GLY A 322 -11.10 -1.63 23.40
CA GLY A 322 -9.80 -2.17 23.76
C GLY A 322 -9.83 -3.66 24.04
N GLY A 323 -8.76 -4.39 23.70
CA GLY A 323 -8.68 -5.84 23.84
C GLY A 323 -9.34 -6.67 22.72
N HIS A 324 -9.98 -6.02 21.74
CA HIS A 324 -10.54 -6.66 20.55
C HIS A 324 -9.67 -6.25 19.35
N ALA A 325 -8.73 -7.09 18.97
CA ALA A 325 -7.69 -6.75 18.01
C ALA A 325 -8.24 -6.27 16.66
N GLU A 326 -7.71 -5.15 16.17
CA GLU A 326 -7.90 -4.64 14.82
C GLU A 326 -6.59 -4.77 14.05
N GLY A 327 -6.65 -5.30 12.83
CA GLY A 327 -5.47 -5.67 12.07
C GLY A 327 -5.54 -5.30 10.60
N PHE A 328 -4.75 -6.01 9.79
CA PHE A 328 -4.60 -5.75 8.36
C PHE A 328 -5.92 -5.62 7.59
N PRO A 329 -6.96 -6.47 7.76
CA PRO A 329 -8.22 -6.30 7.04
C PRO A 329 -8.98 -5.00 7.43
N ASP A 330 -8.79 -4.52 8.65
CA ASP A 330 -9.46 -3.30 9.14
C ASP A 330 -8.90 -2.05 8.47
N THR A 331 -7.61 -2.06 8.09
CA THR A 331 -6.98 -0.92 7.42
C THR A 331 -7.63 -0.58 6.08
N PHE A 332 -8.03 -1.59 5.30
CA PHE A 332 -8.77 -1.40 4.04
C PHE A 332 -10.16 -0.80 4.31
N LYS A 333 -10.88 -1.35 5.27
CA LYS A 333 -12.18 -0.82 5.66
C LYS A 333 -12.09 0.65 6.10
N HIS A 334 -11.11 0.99 6.92
CA HIS A 334 -10.95 2.36 7.41
C HIS A 334 -10.57 3.34 6.31
N LEU A 335 -9.65 2.95 5.42
CA LEU A 335 -9.31 3.73 4.22
C LEU A 335 -10.56 3.96 3.36
N TYR A 336 -11.29 2.89 3.03
CA TYR A 336 -12.46 3.01 2.15
C TYR A 336 -13.59 3.79 2.80
N ALA A 337 -13.76 3.71 4.11
CA ALA A 337 -14.73 4.56 4.83
C ALA A 337 -14.49 6.06 4.56
N LYS A 338 -13.21 6.50 4.53
CA LYS A 338 -12.86 7.89 4.24
C LYS A 338 -13.09 8.24 2.75
N VAL A 339 -12.68 7.35 1.85
CA VAL A 339 -12.86 7.55 0.41
C VAL A 339 -14.36 7.61 0.04
N TYR A 340 -15.15 6.67 0.55
CA TYR A 340 -16.57 6.62 0.25
C TYR A 340 -17.37 7.75 0.91
N ALA A 341 -16.95 8.25 2.07
CA ALA A 341 -17.51 9.47 2.64
C ALA A 341 -17.29 10.70 1.74
N ALA A 342 -16.13 10.81 1.07
CA ALA A 342 -15.88 11.85 0.09
C ALA A 342 -16.77 11.69 -1.16
N ILE A 343 -17.00 10.46 -1.63
CA ILE A 343 -17.94 10.18 -2.73
C ILE A 343 -19.36 10.58 -2.35
N GLU A 344 -19.82 10.23 -1.16
CA GLU A 344 -21.14 10.63 -0.64
C GLU A 344 -21.30 12.15 -0.50
N ALA A 345 -20.20 12.85 -0.17
CA ALA A 345 -20.17 14.30 -0.09
C ALA A 345 -20.16 15.00 -1.47
N GLY A 346 -20.04 14.24 -2.56
CA GLY A 346 -20.12 14.74 -3.94
C GLY A 346 -18.78 15.08 -4.60
N GLY A 347 -17.65 14.74 -3.99
CA GLY A 347 -16.32 14.94 -4.59
C GLY A 347 -15.17 14.95 -3.59
N PRO A 348 -13.93 15.14 -4.07
CA PRO A 348 -12.76 15.20 -3.21
C PRO A 348 -12.79 16.44 -2.32
N PRO A 349 -12.51 16.33 -1.01
CA PRO A 349 -12.37 17.49 -0.15
C PRO A 349 -11.08 18.25 -0.47
N GLU A 350 -11.01 19.54 -0.10
CA GLU A 350 -9.82 20.39 -0.29
C GLU A 350 -8.56 19.76 0.35
N SER A 351 -8.71 19.11 1.48
CA SER A 351 -7.64 18.41 2.19
C SER A 351 -8.07 16.97 2.49
N PRO A 352 -7.82 16.01 1.57
CA PRO A 352 -8.17 14.61 1.77
C PRO A 352 -7.47 14.00 2.98
N ASP A 353 -8.22 13.27 3.80
CA ASP A 353 -7.69 12.48 4.93
C ASP A 353 -7.44 11.00 4.55
N TYR A 354 -7.26 10.76 3.26
CA TYR A 354 -6.90 9.49 2.63
C TYR A 354 -5.81 9.71 1.56
N PRO A 355 -5.00 8.68 1.23
CA PRO A 355 -3.94 8.80 0.23
C PRO A 355 -4.53 8.97 -1.18
N THR A 356 -4.09 10.03 -1.85
CA THR A 356 -4.53 10.40 -3.20
C THR A 356 -3.51 9.98 -4.27
N PHE A 357 -3.80 10.25 -5.54
CA PHE A 357 -2.83 10.03 -6.62
C PHE A 357 -1.60 10.95 -6.51
N ALA A 358 -1.68 12.07 -5.79
CA ALA A 358 -0.49 12.86 -5.47
C ALA A 358 0.48 12.11 -4.55
N ASP A 359 -0.02 11.36 -3.56
CA ASP A 359 0.80 10.47 -2.73
C ASP A 359 1.37 9.33 -3.58
N GLY A 360 0.58 8.79 -4.51
CA GLY A 360 1.03 7.78 -5.47
C GLY A 360 2.16 8.28 -6.37
N LEU A 361 2.03 9.48 -6.92
CA LEU A 361 3.08 10.13 -7.72
C LEU A 361 4.36 10.34 -6.91
N TYR A 362 4.25 10.84 -5.68
CA TYR A 362 5.42 11.00 -4.81
C TYR A 362 6.10 9.66 -4.51
N GLY A 363 5.33 8.61 -4.26
CA GLY A 363 5.86 7.25 -4.11
C GLY A 363 6.62 6.76 -5.35
N MET A 364 6.14 7.09 -6.56
CA MET A 364 6.84 6.77 -7.82
C MET A 364 8.13 7.57 -7.97
N GLN A 365 8.14 8.86 -7.62
CA GLN A 365 9.35 9.70 -7.63
C GLN A 365 10.42 9.17 -6.67
N LEU A 366 10.01 8.75 -5.45
CA LEU A 366 10.91 8.09 -4.51
C LEU A 366 11.49 6.80 -5.08
N GLY A 367 10.64 5.95 -5.69
CA GLY A 367 11.08 4.71 -6.34
C GLY A 367 12.11 4.95 -7.44
N GLU A 368 11.89 5.94 -8.31
CA GLU A 368 12.84 6.31 -9.38
C GLU A 368 14.17 6.78 -8.80
N ALA A 369 14.15 7.67 -7.80
CA ALA A 369 15.36 8.16 -7.13
C ALA A 369 16.12 7.04 -6.40
N ILE A 370 15.42 6.10 -5.78
CA ILE A 370 16.01 4.93 -5.11
C ILE A 370 16.72 4.03 -6.14
N LEU A 371 16.06 3.76 -7.28
CA LEU A 371 16.65 2.97 -8.36
C LEU A 371 17.88 3.65 -8.95
N GLN A 372 17.80 4.97 -9.19
CA GLN A 372 18.94 5.77 -9.68
C GLN A 372 20.11 5.69 -8.69
N SER A 373 19.86 5.94 -7.41
CA SER A 373 20.88 5.90 -6.36
C SER A 373 21.60 4.56 -6.27
N ALA A 374 20.85 3.45 -6.32
CA ALA A 374 21.42 2.12 -6.27
C ALA A 374 22.27 1.81 -7.52
N ASN A 375 21.86 2.25 -8.71
CA ASN A 375 22.62 2.05 -9.96
C ASN A 375 23.90 2.90 -10.00
N GLU A 376 23.86 4.14 -9.49
CA GLU A 376 24.98 5.07 -9.50
C GLU A 376 25.88 4.95 -8.26
N ASN A 377 25.47 4.20 -7.23
CA ASN A 377 26.13 4.11 -5.91
C ASN A 377 26.39 5.50 -5.32
N SER A 378 25.41 6.38 -5.40
CA SER A 378 25.54 7.79 -5.02
C SER A 378 24.28 8.33 -4.32
N TRP A 379 24.43 9.44 -3.61
CA TRP A 379 23.30 10.22 -3.12
C TRP A 379 22.56 10.87 -4.28
N VAL A 380 21.23 10.78 -4.27
CA VAL A 380 20.34 11.38 -5.27
C VAL A 380 19.42 12.39 -4.58
N ALA A 381 19.45 13.64 -5.07
CA ALA A 381 18.53 14.68 -4.62
C ALA A 381 17.17 14.49 -5.30
N LEU A 382 16.09 14.67 -4.51
CA LEU A 382 14.73 14.73 -5.06
C LEU A 382 14.43 16.19 -5.42
N ASN A 383 14.05 16.39 -6.67
CA ASN A 383 13.54 17.69 -7.10
C ASN A 383 12.19 17.94 -6.44
N SER A 384 12.07 19.09 -5.77
CA SER A 384 10.85 19.56 -5.08
C SER A 384 9.72 19.85 -6.05
#